data_e3d57455d87ea40cfb7d1237023158e7
#
_entry.id   e3d57455d87ea40cfb7d1237023158e7
#
_cell.length_a   1.000
_cell.length_b   1.000
_cell.length_c   1.000
_cell.angle_alpha   90.00
_cell.angle_beta   90.00
_cell.angle_gamma   90.00
#
_symmetry.space_group_name_H-M   'P 1'
#
loop_
_entity.id
_entity.type
_entity.pdbx_description
1 polymer ?
#
loop_
_entity_poly.entity_id
_entity_poly.type
_entity_poly.pdbx_seq_one_letter_code
_entity_poly.pdbx_strand_id
1 'polypeptide(L)'
;MMDIIDKRDRATLFRTRLAEAMASKGVSQAALARATGVDRSTVSALLAAGTRLPNAQLAADCASGLGVSCDWLLGLSDRPEPAAELLAASVRLIDAPRALFDAEIFGWHQAAAGYKIRHVPATLPDLLKLPALVEWEYRDALGQSPDKAIAAFQDQLAWLRGARSDYEIALPLHEIASFTAATGYWAGLPLPIRRGQMDYLIRMATELYPSLRLYLFDAHRVFSSPVTVFGPHLAAVYLGRQYIVFRDPGRVASISQHFDWLVREAPFGARAVIEHLQGLRAELG
;
A
#
# COMPACT_ATOMS: atom_id res chain seq x y z
N MET A 1 -9.89 -6.41 28.25
CA MET A 1 -9.41 -6.94 29.54
C MET A 1 -8.84 -8.32 29.19
N MET A 2 -7.53 -8.51 29.29
CA MET A 2 -6.91 -9.82 29.04
C MET A 2 -7.31 -10.75 30.19
N ASP A 3 -7.97 -11.86 29.88
CA ASP A 3 -8.26 -12.89 30.87
C ASP A 3 -6.95 -13.47 31.43
N ILE A 4 -6.83 -13.52 32.75
CA ILE A 4 -5.68 -14.11 33.43
C ILE A 4 -5.76 -15.63 33.23
N ILE A 5 -4.95 -16.16 32.34
CA ILE A 5 -4.86 -17.61 32.07
C ILE A 5 -4.22 -18.30 33.30
N ASP A 6 -4.86 -19.34 33.82
CA ASP A 6 -4.30 -20.16 34.91
C ASP A 6 -2.97 -20.79 34.48
N LYS A 7 -2.10 -21.09 35.49
CA LYS A 7 -0.81 -21.74 35.27
C LYS A 7 -0.92 -23.08 34.56
N ARG A 8 -1.96 -23.85 34.82
CA ARG A 8 -2.21 -25.18 34.17
C ARG A 8 -2.56 -25.02 32.71
N ASP A 9 -3.45 -24.06 32.40
CA ASP A 9 -3.87 -23.77 31.05
C ASP A 9 -2.72 -23.19 30.24
N ARG A 10 -1.92 -22.31 30.84
CA ARG A 10 -0.70 -21.77 30.22
C ARG A 10 0.33 -22.86 29.92
N ALA A 11 0.53 -23.83 30.82
CA ALA A 11 1.42 -24.97 30.59
C ALA A 11 0.94 -25.87 29.46
N THR A 12 -0.37 -26.08 29.38
CA THR A 12 -0.99 -26.83 28.28
C THR A 12 -0.82 -26.11 26.95
N LEU A 13 -1.09 -24.81 26.91
CA LEU A 13 -0.94 -23.97 25.73
C LEU A 13 0.52 -23.94 25.26
N PHE A 14 1.46 -23.69 26.18
CA PHE A 14 2.89 -23.69 25.87
C PHE A 14 3.34 -25.01 25.24
N ARG A 15 2.96 -26.13 25.82
CA ARG A 15 3.28 -27.48 25.30
C ARG A 15 2.74 -27.69 23.89
N THR A 16 1.46 -27.32 23.66
CA THR A 16 0.81 -27.46 22.36
C THR A 16 1.54 -26.64 21.31
N ARG A 17 1.79 -25.35 21.59
CA ARG A 17 2.47 -24.43 20.67
C ARG A 17 3.93 -24.79 20.45
N LEU A 18 4.63 -25.30 21.46
CA LEU A 18 5.98 -25.81 21.33
C LEU A 18 6.04 -27.01 20.37
N ALA A 19 5.12 -27.96 20.53
CA ALA A 19 5.03 -29.13 19.64
C ALA A 19 4.67 -28.72 18.21
N GLU A 20 3.74 -27.79 18.04
CA GLU A 20 3.34 -27.21 16.75
C GLU A 20 4.51 -26.52 16.04
N ALA A 21 5.25 -25.65 16.75
CA ALA A 21 6.42 -24.96 16.21
C ALA A 21 7.51 -25.95 15.80
N MET A 22 7.80 -26.94 16.63
CA MET A 22 8.76 -27.99 16.30
C MET A 22 8.37 -28.77 15.05
N ALA A 23 7.09 -29.14 14.93
CA ALA A 23 6.57 -29.88 13.75
C ALA A 23 6.65 -29.03 12.49
N SER A 24 6.20 -27.75 12.53
CA SER A 24 6.20 -26.85 11.38
C SER A 24 7.60 -26.54 10.87
N LYS A 25 8.60 -26.49 11.76
CA LYS A 25 10.01 -26.22 11.42
C LYS A 25 10.85 -27.48 11.20
N GLY A 26 10.26 -28.69 11.36
CA GLY A 26 11.00 -29.95 11.25
C GLY A 26 12.10 -30.13 12.31
N VAL A 27 11.98 -29.48 13.47
CA VAL A 27 13.00 -29.48 14.54
C VAL A 27 12.74 -30.64 15.50
N SER A 28 13.72 -31.55 15.66
CA SER A 28 13.65 -32.66 16.63
C SER A 28 13.94 -32.17 18.07
N GLN A 29 13.50 -32.95 19.08
CA GLN A 29 13.81 -32.65 20.49
C GLN A 29 15.32 -32.54 20.76
N ALA A 30 16.13 -33.37 20.10
CA ALA A 30 17.59 -33.32 20.23
C ALA A 30 18.17 -32.05 19.58
N ALA A 31 17.60 -31.59 18.45
CA ALA A 31 18.03 -30.36 17.81
C ALA A 31 17.65 -29.13 18.66
N LEU A 32 16.43 -29.09 19.21
CA LEU A 32 15.99 -28.02 20.10
C LEU A 32 16.83 -27.98 21.39
N ALA A 33 17.12 -29.13 22.00
CA ALA A 33 17.97 -29.22 23.19
C ALA A 33 19.36 -28.63 22.93
N ARG A 34 19.99 -28.93 21.78
CA ARG A 34 21.26 -28.29 21.39
C ARG A 34 21.16 -26.79 21.18
N ALA A 35 20.08 -26.34 20.53
CA ALA A 35 19.87 -24.92 20.26
C ALA A 35 19.63 -24.08 21.54
N THR A 36 19.01 -24.69 22.55
CA THR A 36 18.69 -24.04 23.84
C THR A 36 19.71 -24.33 24.93
N GLY A 37 20.74 -25.12 24.66
CA GLY A 37 21.78 -25.46 25.66
C GLY A 37 21.31 -26.31 26.84
N VAL A 38 20.20 -27.05 26.70
CA VAL A 38 19.66 -27.92 27.74
C VAL A 38 19.69 -29.39 27.33
N ASP A 39 19.49 -30.29 28.30
CA ASP A 39 19.38 -31.72 28.02
C ASP A 39 18.10 -32.06 27.29
N ARG A 40 18.15 -33.08 26.43
CA ARG A 40 16.98 -33.60 25.74
C ARG A 40 15.83 -34.00 26.67
N SER A 41 16.17 -34.48 27.89
CA SER A 41 15.19 -34.81 28.93
C SER A 41 14.39 -33.60 29.38
N THR A 42 15.00 -32.40 29.41
CA THR A 42 14.32 -31.12 29.70
C THR A 42 13.30 -30.77 28.63
N VAL A 43 13.66 -30.88 27.35
CA VAL A 43 12.72 -30.65 26.23
C VAL A 43 11.59 -31.69 26.27
N SER A 44 11.92 -32.97 26.51
CA SER A 44 10.92 -34.03 26.65
C SER A 44 9.94 -33.75 27.78
N ALA A 45 10.43 -33.24 28.91
CA ALA A 45 9.59 -32.89 30.05
C ALA A 45 8.67 -31.67 29.81
N LEU A 46 9.06 -30.73 28.93
CA LEU A 46 8.19 -29.62 28.47
C LEU A 46 7.08 -30.09 27.56
N LEU A 47 7.32 -31.15 26.78
CA LEU A 47 6.36 -31.77 25.86
C LEU A 47 5.46 -32.80 26.53
N ALA A 48 5.83 -33.30 27.72
CA ALA A 48 5.04 -34.25 28.48
C ALA A 48 3.79 -33.61 29.08
N ALA A 49 2.74 -34.40 29.28
CA ALA A 49 1.55 -33.97 30.01
C ALA A 49 1.89 -33.53 31.42
N GLY A 50 1.44 -32.34 31.86
CA GLY A 50 1.70 -31.81 33.18
C GLY A 50 1.58 -30.29 33.26
N THR A 51 1.90 -29.75 34.42
CA THR A 51 1.80 -28.31 34.72
C THR A 51 3.14 -27.59 34.67
N ARG A 52 4.16 -28.21 34.02
CA ARG A 52 5.52 -27.65 33.96
C ARG A 52 5.56 -26.55 32.92
N LEU A 53 5.98 -25.38 33.35
CA LEU A 53 6.35 -24.24 32.47
C LEU A 53 7.89 -24.10 32.51
N PRO A 54 8.52 -23.68 31.40
CA PRO A 54 9.91 -23.27 31.42
C PRO A 54 10.09 -22.02 32.30
N ASN A 55 11.32 -21.77 32.77
CA ASN A 55 11.68 -20.44 33.24
C ASN A 55 11.76 -19.46 32.05
N ALA A 56 11.89 -18.17 32.35
CA ALA A 56 11.90 -17.13 31.30
C ALA A 56 13.05 -17.32 30.29
N GLN A 57 14.25 -17.73 30.77
CA GLN A 57 15.40 -17.97 29.89
C GLN A 57 15.11 -19.11 28.90
N LEU A 58 14.65 -20.25 29.37
CA LEU A 58 14.38 -21.40 28.51
C LEU A 58 13.19 -21.13 27.56
N ALA A 59 12.20 -20.34 27.98
CA ALA A 59 11.12 -19.92 27.07
C ALA A 59 11.65 -19.04 25.93
N ALA A 60 12.54 -18.09 26.24
CA ALA A 60 13.19 -17.23 25.26
C ALA A 60 14.10 -18.03 24.30
N ASP A 61 14.89 -18.98 24.85
CA ASP A 61 15.78 -19.84 24.06
C ASP A 61 14.99 -20.77 23.13
N CYS A 62 13.84 -21.33 23.57
CA CYS A 62 12.94 -22.10 22.73
C CYS A 62 12.35 -21.24 21.60
N ALA A 63 11.88 -20.03 21.92
CA ALA A 63 11.35 -19.09 20.96
C ALA A 63 12.40 -18.74 19.87
N SER A 64 13.60 -18.38 20.30
CA SER A 64 14.72 -18.05 19.42
C SER A 64 15.15 -19.24 18.55
N GLY A 65 15.31 -20.43 19.15
CA GLY A 65 15.74 -21.64 18.45
C GLY A 65 14.72 -22.18 17.44
N LEU A 66 13.44 -21.81 17.59
CA LEU A 66 12.37 -22.16 16.66
C LEU A 66 11.97 -21.01 15.74
N GLY A 67 12.49 -19.79 15.92
CA GLY A 67 12.10 -18.62 15.15
C GLY A 67 10.63 -18.26 15.34
N VAL A 68 10.13 -18.34 16.58
CA VAL A 68 8.75 -17.98 16.92
C VAL A 68 8.71 -16.94 18.05
N SER A 69 7.55 -16.29 18.24
CA SER A 69 7.34 -15.33 19.30
C SER A 69 7.30 -16.04 20.69
N CYS A 70 8.06 -15.53 21.66
CA CYS A 70 7.94 -15.96 23.04
C CYS A 70 6.54 -15.66 23.62
N ASP A 71 5.96 -14.52 23.25
CA ASP A 71 4.59 -14.15 23.65
C ASP A 71 3.56 -15.14 23.12
N TRP A 72 3.75 -15.62 21.89
CA TRP A 72 2.89 -16.68 21.36
C TRP A 72 3.06 -17.99 22.12
N LEU A 73 4.29 -18.44 22.36
CA LEU A 73 4.51 -19.65 23.16
C LEU A 73 3.85 -19.58 24.53
N LEU A 74 3.84 -18.39 25.16
CA LEU A 74 3.27 -18.16 26.49
C LEU A 74 1.78 -17.81 26.46
N GLY A 75 1.14 -17.67 25.30
CA GLY A 75 -0.27 -17.34 25.19
C GLY A 75 -0.62 -15.88 25.42
N LEU A 76 0.33 -14.98 25.21
CA LEU A 76 0.15 -13.53 25.26
C LEU A 76 -0.17 -12.94 23.87
N SER A 77 0.06 -13.71 22.81
CA SER A 77 -0.26 -13.38 21.41
C SER A 77 -0.81 -14.62 20.71
N ASP A 78 -1.66 -14.41 19.71
CA ASP A 78 -2.12 -15.48 18.82
C ASP A 78 -1.29 -15.61 17.55
N ARG A 79 -0.23 -14.80 17.40
CA ARG A 79 0.66 -14.79 16.24
C ARG A 79 2.00 -15.46 16.58
N PRO A 80 2.38 -16.52 15.84
CA PRO A 80 3.64 -17.22 16.07
C PRO A 80 4.88 -16.43 15.64
N GLU A 81 4.72 -15.45 14.74
CA GLU A 81 5.84 -14.66 14.24
C GLU A 81 6.38 -13.71 15.30
N PRO A 82 7.71 -13.52 15.42
CA PRO A 82 8.30 -12.49 16.26
C PRO A 82 7.77 -11.09 15.92
N ALA A 83 7.54 -10.24 16.92
CA ALA A 83 6.99 -8.90 16.72
C ALA A 83 7.83 -8.05 15.75
N ALA A 84 9.16 -8.23 15.73
CA ALA A 84 10.05 -7.55 14.80
C ALA A 84 9.80 -7.99 13.34
N GLU A 85 9.53 -9.27 13.10
CA GLU A 85 9.20 -9.80 11.77
C GLU A 85 7.82 -9.33 11.30
N LEU A 86 6.83 -9.33 12.20
CA LEU A 86 5.50 -8.79 11.93
C LEU A 86 5.58 -7.30 11.55
N LEU A 87 6.40 -6.53 12.27
CA LEU A 87 6.59 -5.11 11.97
C LEU A 87 7.30 -4.93 10.62
N ALA A 88 8.37 -5.69 10.37
CA ALA A 88 9.11 -5.66 9.10
C ALA A 88 8.25 -6.10 7.91
N ALA A 89 7.35 -7.08 8.11
CA ALA A 89 6.41 -7.53 7.07
C ALA A 89 5.26 -6.54 6.84
N SER A 90 4.85 -5.80 7.88
CA SER A 90 3.71 -4.88 7.81
C SER A 90 4.03 -3.55 7.12
N VAL A 91 5.32 -3.17 7.07
CA VAL A 91 5.82 -1.95 6.41
C VAL A 91 7.05 -2.31 5.59
N ARG A 92 7.02 -2.04 4.29
CA ARG A 92 8.15 -2.28 3.39
C ARG A 92 8.51 -1.00 2.65
N LEU A 93 9.80 -0.73 2.53
CA LEU A 93 10.32 0.26 1.59
C LEU A 93 10.63 -0.45 0.28
N ILE A 94 10.10 0.06 -0.81
CA ILE A 94 10.30 -0.48 -2.15
C ILE A 94 10.86 0.63 -3.02
N ASP A 95 11.98 0.40 -3.67
CA ASP A 95 12.58 1.36 -4.58
C ASP A 95 11.65 1.60 -5.77
N ALA A 96 11.41 2.85 -6.07
CA ALA A 96 10.57 3.30 -7.16
C ALA A 96 11.25 4.47 -7.86
N PRO A 97 12.21 4.20 -8.75
CA PRO A 97 12.79 5.26 -9.57
C PRO A 97 11.67 5.88 -10.41
N ARG A 98 11.76 7.22 -10.61
CA ARG A 98 10.79 7.90 -11.48
C ARG A 98 10.90 7.33 -12.90
N ALA A 99 9.98 6.48 -13.26
CA ALA A 99 9.91 5.82 -14.56
C ALA A 99 8.47 5.88 -15.08
N LEU A 100 8.33 5.87 -16.39
CA LEU A 100 7.03 5.82 -17.06
C LEU A 100 6.27 4.53 -16.73
N PHE A 101 6.99 3.46 -16.43
CA PHE A 101 6.44 2.16 -16.08
C PHE A 101 7.08 1.65 -14.78
N ASP A 102 6.23 1.25 -13.86
CA ASP A 102 6.61 0.57 -12.61
C ASP A 102 5.87 -0.77 -12.52
N ALA A 103 6.62 -1.87 -12.65
CA ALA A 103 6.07 -3.23 -12.64
C ALA A 103 5.44 -3.60 -11.29
N GLU A 104 5.98 -3.08 -10.18
CA GLU A 104 5.43 -3.30 -8.84
C GLU A 104 4.03 -2.66 -8.71
N ILE A 105 3.90 -1.40 -9.09
CA ILE A 105 2.61 -0.69 -9.07
C ILE A 105 1.60 -1.40 -9.96
N PHE A 106 2.01 -1.83 -11.15
CA PHE A 106 1.14 -2.57 -12.05
C PHE A 106 0.70 -3.90 -11.43
N GLY A 107 1.59 -4.64 -10.79
CA GLY A 107 1.27 -5.84 -10.04
C GLY A 107 0.25 -5.58 -8.91
N TRP A 108 0.33 -4.43 -8.22
CA TRP A 108 -0.65 -4.06 -7.20
C TRP A 108 -2.03 -3.73 -7.80
N HIS A 109 -2.08 -3.08 -8.96
CA HIS A 109 -3.32 -2.88 -9.69
C HIS A 109 -3.96 -4.21 -10.12
N GLN A 110 -3.14 -5.16 -10.61
CA GLN A 110 -3.62 -6.50 -10.98
C GLN A 110 -4.18 -7.25 -9.76
N ALA A 111 -3.46 -7.22 -8.63
CA ALA A 111 -3.90 -7.86 -7.39
C ALA A 111 -5.19 -7.24 -6.82
N ALA A 112 -5.44 -5.95 -7.09
CA ALA A 112 -6.62 -5.21 -6.67
C ALA A 112 -7.72 -5.16 -7.74
N ALA A 113 -7.64 -5.95 -8.82
CA ALA A 113 -8.67 -5.96 -9.86
C ALA A 113 -10.04 -6.32 -9.26
N GLY A 114 -11.06 -5.52 -9.58
CA GLY A 114 -12.41 -5.64 -9.03
C GLY A 114 -12.63 -4.95 -7.69
N TYR A 115 -11.59 -4.43 -7.05
CA TYR A 115 -11.71 -3.60 -5.86
C TYR A 115 -11.60 -2.12 -6.20
N LYS A 116 -12.05 -1.28 -5.25
CA LYS A 116 -11.91 0.17 -5.35
C LYS A 116 -10.45 0.58 -5.14
N ILE A 117 -9.94 1.43 -6.02
CA ILE A 117 -8.63 2.06 -5.91
C ILE A 117 -8.81 3.52 -5.57
N ARG A 118 -8.18 3.98 -4.48
CA ARG A 118 -8.17 5.36 -4.02
C ARG A 118 -6.80 5.95 -4.24
N HIS A 119 -6.72 7.10 -4.89
CA HIS A 119 -5.46 7.67 -5.32
C HIS A 119 -5.38 9.17 -5.05
N VAL A 120 -4.37 9.58 -4.32
CA VAL A 120 -3.90 10.97 -4.25
C VAL A 120 -2.57 11.00 -5.00
N PRO A 121 -2.52 11.49 -6.23
CA PRO A 121 -1.29 11.54 -7.02
C PRO A 121 -0.38 12.70 -6.59
N ALA A 122 0.89 12.62 -6.95
CA ALA A 122 1.87 13.71 -6.73
C ALA A 122 1.66 14.88 -7.71
N THR A 123 1.17 14.59 -8.91
CA THR A 123 0.83 15.52 -9.99
C THR A 123 -0.47 15.02 -10.66
N LEU A 124 -0.76 15.41 -11.90
CA LEU A 124 -1.85 14.77 -12.65
C LEU A 124 -1.64 13.25 -12.70
N PRO A 125 -2.68 12.44 -12.48
CA PRO A 125 -2.55 10.98 -12.45
C PRO A 125 -2.22 10.44 -13.84
N ASP A 126 -1.22 9.56 -13.92
CA ASP A 126 -0.73 9.00 -15.19
C ASP A 126 -1.83 8.29 -15.99
N LEU A 127 -2.76 7.63 -15.29
CA LEU A 127 -3.95 7.00 -15.89
C LEU A 127 -4.79 7.97 -16.75
N LEU A 128 -4.72 9.27 -16.47
CA LEU A 128 -5.50 10.32 -17.11
C LEU A 128 -4.64 11.27 -17.96
N LYS A 129 -3.38 10.93 -18.23
CA LYS A 129 -2.51 11.74 -19.11
C LYS A 129 -2.65 11.34 -20.59
N LEU A 130 -2.58 12.33 -21.45
CA LEU A 130 -2.39 12.14 -22.90
C LEU A 130 -0.92 11.77 -23.19
N PRO A 131 -0.65 11.00 -24.28
CA PRO A 131 0.72 10.70 -24.70
C PRO A 131 1.62 11.93 -24.81
N ALA A 132 1.15 13.00 -25.41
CA ALA A 132 1.92 14.25 -25.56
C ALA A 132 2.33 14.88 -24.21
N LEU A 133 1.49 14.76 -23.18
CA LEU A 133 1.85 15.22 -21.83
C LEU A 133 2.87 14.29 -21.20
N VAL A 134 2.71 12.98 -21.35
CA VAL A 134 3.66 11.97 -20.88
C VAL A 134 5.03 12.18 -21.52
N GLU A 135 5.09 12.40 -22.83
CA GLU A 135 6.33 12.70 -23.57
C GLU A 135 7.01 13.96 -23.04
N TRP A 136 6.22 15.01 -22.77
CA TRP A 136 6.77 16.26 -22.23
C TRP A 136 7.33 16.07 -20.81
N GLU A 137 6.60 15.37 -19.96
CA GLU A 137 6.93 15.21 -18.54
C GLU A 137 8.10 14.25 -18.32
N TYR A 138 8.18 13.17 -19.09
CA TYR A 138 9.19 12.12 -18.93
C TYR A 138 10.32 12.21 -19.96
N ARG A 139 10.44 13.33 -20.68
CA ARG A 139 11.42 13.52 -21.78
C ARG A 139 12.83 13.04 -21.42
N ASP A 140 13.29 13.40 -20.23
CA ASP A 140 14.66 13.08 -19.77
C ASP A 140 14.78 11.63 -19.27
N ALA A 141 13.65 10.95 -18.99
CA ALA A 141 13.60 9.58 -18.46
C ALA A 141 13.26 8.53 -19.52
N LEU A 142 12.80 8.91 -20.71
CA LEU A 142 12.37 8.00 -21.77
C LEU A 142 13.51 7.20 -22.43
N GLY A 143 14.76 7.61 -22.23
CA GLY A 143 15.96 6.91 -22.73
C GLY A 143 16.04 6.86 -24.26
N GLN A 144 16.67 5.79 -24.80
CA GLN A 144 16.95 5.66 -26.25
C GLN A 144 15.75 5.19 -27.11
N SER A 145 14.63 4.83 -26.52
CA SER A 145 13.47 4.31 -27.25
C SER A 145 12.16 4.84 -26.67
N PRO A 146 11.88 6.15 -26.79
CA PRO A 146 10.67 6.79 -26.27
C PRO A 146 9.39 6.11 -26.74
N ASP A 147 9.28 5.81 -28.02
CA ASP A 147 8.08 5.21 -28.63
C ASP A 147 7.72 3.85 -28.01
N LYS A 148 8.72 3.01 -27.72
CA LYS A 148 8.51 1.71 -27.07
C LYS A 148 8.02 1.86 -25.62
N ALA A 149 8.61 2.81 -24.88
CA ALA A 149 8.21 3.09 -23.50
C ALA A 149 6.76 3.62 -23.45
N ILE A 150 6.40 4.51 -24.37
CA ILE A 150 5.06 5.06 -24.47
C ILE A 150 4.05 3.98 -24.91
N ALA A 151 4.39 3.12 -25.87
CA ALA A 151 3.55 2.01 -26.27
C ALA A 151 3.27 1.05 -25.11
N ALA A 152 4.29 0.62 -24.37
CA ALA A 152 4.13 -0.23 -23.20
C ALA A 152 3.24 0.43 -22.11
N PHE A 153 3.40 1.73 -21.89
CA PHE A 153 2.55 2.50 -21.00
C PHE A 153 1.09 2.54 -21.48
N GLN A 154 0.83 2.71 -22.77
CA GLN A 154 -0.51 2.71 -23.35
C GLN A 154 -1.20 1.35 -23.21
N ASP A 155 -0.46 0.25 -23.43
CA ASP A 155 -0.98 -1.12 -23.24
C ASP A 155 -1.41 -1.35 -21.78
N GLN A 156 -0.60 -0.86 -20.83
CA GLN A 156 -0.93 -0.91 -19.43
C GLN A 156 -2.17 -0.07 -19.09
N LEU A 157 -2.28 1.14 -19.63
CA LEU A 157 -3.47 1.97 -19.44
C LEU A 157 -4.72 1.32 -20.01
N ALA A 158 -4.62 0.67 -21.18
CA ALA A 158 -5.72 -0.06 -21.78
C ALA A 158 -6.19 -1.20 -20.86
N TRP A 159 -5.25 -1.94 -20.27
CA TRP A 159 -5.57 -2.98 -19.28
C TRP A 159 -6.26 -2.39 -18.04
N LEU A 160 -5.71 -1.30 -17.46
CA LEU A 160 -6.28 -0.65 -16.27
C LEU A 160 -7.72 -0.16 -16.52
N ARG A 161 -8.00 0.36 -17.72
CA ARG A 161 -9.35 0.79 -18.12
C ARG A 161 -10.30 -0.38 -18.34
N GLY A 162 -9.79 -1.52 -18.80
CA GLY A 162 -10.56 -2.77 -18.94
C GLY A 162 -10.78 -3.51 -17.61
N ALA A 163 -9.98 -3.22 -16.58
CA ALA A 163 -10.14 -3.80 -15.26
C ALA A 163 -11.45 -3.29 -14.61
N ARG A 164 -12.18 -4.19 -13.95
CA ARG A 164 -13.45 -3.87 -13.28
C ARG A 164 -13.24 -3.17 -11.92
N SER A 165 -12.27 -2.26 -11.85
CA SER A 165 -11.96 -1.51 -10.63
C SER A 165 -12.55 -0.11 -10.71
N ASP A 166 -13.15 0.34 -9.61
CA ASP A 166 -13.56 1.73 -9.44
C ASP A 166 -12.37 2.58 -8.99
N TYR A 167 -12.14 3.70 -9.64
CA TYR A 167 -11.10 4.66 -9.29
C TYR A 167 -11.68 5.91 -8.64
N GLU A 168 -11.23 6.22 -7.46
CA GLU A 168 -11.47 7.50 -6.78
C GLU A 168 -10.15 8.26 -6.68
N ILE A 169 -10.07 9.41 -7.34
CA ILE A 169 -8.85 10.22 -7.39
C ILE A 169 -9.13 11.57 -6.76
N ALA A 170 -8.35 11.93 -5.75
CA ALA A 170 -8.42 13.22 -5.08
C ALA A 170 -7.17 14.04 -5.39
N LEU A 171 -7.34 15.22 -5.97
CA LEU A 171 -6.28 16.15 -6.36
C LEU A 171 -6.40 17.45 -5.57
N PRO A 172 -5.28 18.11 -5.19
CA PRO A 172 -5.35 19.47 -4.70
C PRO A 172 -5.81 20.44 -5.81
N LEU A 173 -6.67 21.39 -5.46
CA LEU A 173 -7.14 22.43 -6.39
C LEU A 173 -6.01 23.14 -7.12
N HIS A 174 -4.94 23.45 -6.40
CA HIS A 174 -3.80 24.19 -6.95
C HIS A 174 -3.06 23.41 -8.03
N GLU A 175 -3.16 22.07 -8.04
CA GLU A 175 -2.50 21.24 -9.06
C GLU A 175 -3.11 21.50 -10.44
N ILE A 176 -4.44 21.50 -10.55
CA ILE A 176 -5.13 21.80 -11.80
C ILE A 176 -4.94 23.28 -12.20
N ALA A 177 -4.97 24.18 -11.25
CA ALA A 177 -4.73 25.61 -11.50
C ALA A 177 -3.29 25.84 -12.02
N SER A 178 -2.28 25.24 -11.40
CA SER A 178 -0.88 25.33 -11.84
C SER A 178 -0.69 24.71 -13.23
N PHE A 179 -1.37 23.59 -13.51
CA PHE A 179 -1.34 22.94 -14.83
C PHE A 179 -1.90 23.87 -15.90
N THR A 180 -3.08 24.44 -15.69
CA THR A 180 -3.71 25.35 -16.68
C THR A 180 -2.92 26.64 -16.85
N ALA A 181 -2.35 27.20 -15.81
CA ALA A 181 -1.52 28.40 -15.85
C ALA A 181 -0.07 28.15 -16.37
N ALA A 182 0.35 26.89 -16.55
CA ALA A 182 1.74 26.50 -16.84
C ALA A 182 2.75 27.07 -15.82
N THR A 183 2.43 26.98 -14.53
CA THR A 183 3.28 27.44 -13.43
C THR A 183 3.84 26.30 -12.59
N GLY A 184 4.83 26.59 -11.75
CA GLY A 184 5.44 25.61 -10.87
C GLY A 184 6.01 24.42 -11.63
N TYR A 185 5.57 23.22 -11.30
CA TYR A 185 5.99 21.97 -11.95
C TYR A 185 5.72 21.97 -13.47
N TRP A 186 4.67 22.64 -13.92
CA TRP A 186 4.22 22.70 -15.31
C TRP A 186 4.79 23.89 -16.10
N ALA A 187 5.78 24.60 -15.54
CA ALA A 187 6.38 25.76 -16.22
C ALA A 187 6.95 25.35 -17.59
N GLY A 188 6.58 26.10 -18.64
CA GLY A 188 7.00 25.83 -20.01
C GLY A 188 6.16 24.78 -20.75
N LEU A 189 5.09 24.23 -20.14
CA LEU A 189 4.19 23.31 -20.82
C LEU A 189 3.41 24.03 -21.94
N PRO A 190 3.50 23.57 -23.21
CA PRO A 190 2.89 24.23 -24.35
C PRO A 190 1.36 24.29 -24.24
N LEU A 191 0.79 25.43 -24.65
CA LEU A 191 -0.66 25.65 -24.64
C LEU A 191 -1.48 24.57 -25.35
N PRO A 192 -1.09 24.07 -26.53
CA PRO A 192 -1.83 22.99 -27.20
C PRO A 192 -1.93 21.71 -26.36
N ILE A 193 -0.85 21.35 -25.64
CA ILE A 193 -0.85 20.18 -24.76
C ILE A 193 -1.79 20.41 -23.58
N ARG A 194 -1.76 21.60 -22.96
CA ARG A 194 -2.66 21.94 -21.84
C ARG A 194 -4.13 21.87 -22.25
N ARG A 195 -4.48 22.43 -23.41
CA ARG A 195 -5.84 22.38 -23.97
C ARG A 195 -6.28 20.94 -24.20
N GLY A 196 -5.50 20.16 -24.94
CA GLY A 196 -5.81 18.76 -25.24
C GLY A 196 -5.94 17.91 -23.98
N GLN A 197 -5.07 18.13 -22.99
CA GLN A 197 -5.13 17.42 -21.72
C GLN A 197 -6.38 17.77 -20.91
N MET A 198 -6.77 19.04 -20.87
CA MET A 198 -8.02 19.45 -20.20
C MET A 198 -9.25 18.86 -20.88
N ASP A 199 -9.32 18.92 -22.21
CA ASP A 199 -10.40 18.30 -22.98
C ASP A 199 -10.49 16.79 -22.72
N TYR A 200 -9.33 16.13 -22.63
CA TYR A 200 -9.25 14.69 -22.32
C TYR A 200 -9.70 14.38 -20.89
N LEU A 201 -9.26 15.16 -19.91
CA LEU A 201 -9.63 14.97 -18.50
C LEU A 201 -11.15 15.13 -18.30
N ILE A 202 -11.76 16.16 -18.89
CA ILE A 202 -13.20 16.40 -18.85
C ILE A 202 -13.95 15.22 -19.48
N ARG A 203 -13.49 14.76 -20.65
CA ARG A 203 -14.10 13.63 -21.34
C ARG A 203 -14.02 12.36 -20.49
N MET A 204 -12.85 12.01 -19.95
CA MET A 204 -12.68 10.80 -19.12
C MET A 204 -13.53 10.87 -17.84
N ALA A 205 -13.57 12.01 -17.17
CA ALA A 205 -14.40 12.20 -15.99
C ALA A 205 -15.90 12.06 -16.29
N THR A 206 -16.34 12.42 -17.51
CA THR A 206 -17.74 12.32 -17.94
C THR A 206 -18.09 10.89 -18.38
N GLU A 207 -17.27 10.30 -19.27
CA GLU A 207 -17.57 9.02 -19.91
C GLU A 207 -17.41 7.82 -18.95
N LEU A 208 -16.44 7.90 -18.04
CA LEU A 208 -16.14 6.80 -17.11
C LEU A 208 -16.88 6.91 -15.76
N TYR A 209 -17.69 7.95 -15.54
CA TYR A 209 -18.52 8.01 -14.34
C TYR A 209 -19.58 6.88 -14.36
N PRO A 210 -19.83 6.15 -13.26
CA PRO A 210 -19.29 6.33 -11.91
C PRO A 210 -18.02 5.55 -11.59
N SER A 211 -17.44 4.78 -12.52
CA SER A 211 -16.25 3.95 -12.28
C SER A 211 -14.97 4.79 -12.09
N LEU A 212 -14.95 6.02 -12.65
CA LEU A 212 -13.93 7.02 -12.37
C LEU A 212 -14.58 8.22 -11.69
N ARG A 213 -14.08 8.58 -10.51
CA ARG A 213 -14.55 9.74 -9.75
C ARG A 213 -13.36 10.63 -9.39
N LEU A 214 -13.43 11.89 -9.80
CA LEU A 214 -12.44 12.91 -9.46
C LEU A 214 -13.00 13.82 -8.38
N TYR A 215 -12.13 14.21 -7.46
CA TYR A 215 -12.41 15.14 -6.38
C TYR A 215 -11.28 16.15 -6.31
N LEU A 216 -11.63 17.44 -6.06
CA LEU A 216 -10.61 18.47 -5.87
C LEU A 216 -10.73 19.01 -4.45
N PHE A 217 -9.66 18.88 -3.67
CA PHE A 217 -9.60 19.36 -2.30
C PHE A 217 -8.75 20.64 -2.17
N ASP A 218 -9.07 21.47 -1.20
CA ASP A 218 -8.29 22.67 -0.88
C ASP A 218 -7.15 22.33 0.08
N ALA A 219 -5.91 22.35 -0.44
CA ALA A 219 -4.71 22.03 0.33
C ALA A 219 -4.39 23.02 1.46
N HIS A 220 -5.06 24.19 1.53
CA HIS A 220 -4.98 25.09 2.68
C HIS A 220 -5.85 24.61 3.85
N ARG A 221 -6.87 23.79 3.58
CA ARG A 221 -7.80 23.28 4.60
C ARG A 221 -7.49 21.84 5.00
N VAL A 222 -7.13 21.01 4.03
CA VAL A 222 -6.84 19.61 4.22
C VAL A 222 -5.60 19.24 3.40
N PHE A 223 -4.76 18.34 3.93
CA PHE A 223 -3.51 17.96 3.28
C PHE A 223 -3.35 16.46 3.20
N SER A 224 -2.76 15.99 2.11
CA SER A 224 -2.31 14.60 1.96
C SER A 224 -0.99 14.52 1.22
N SER A 225 -0.13 13.59 1.63
CA SER A 225 0.96 13.13 0.79
C SER A 225 0.41 12.27 -0.34
N PRO A 226 1.15 12.09 -1.46
CA PRO A 226 0.78 11.16 -2.50
C PRO A 226 0.65 9.75 -1.96
N VAL A 227 -0.52 9.15 -2.14
CA VAL A 227 -0.85 7.83 -1.59
C VAL A 227 -1.82 7.10 -2.50
N THR A 228 -1.67 5.79 -2.61
CA THR A 228 -2.61 4.91 -3.31
C THR A 228 -3.04 3.79 -2.39
N VAL A 229 -4.35 3.54 -2.33
CA VAL A 229 -4.93 2.39 -1.62
C VAL A 229 -5.49 1.43 -2.65
N PHE A 230 -4.99 0.21 -2.67
CA PHE A 230 -5.34 -0.86 -3.60
C PHE A 230 -6.32 -1.83 -2.92
N GLY A 231 -7.60 -1.49 -2.93
CA GLY A 231 -8.65 -2.24 -2.25
C GLY A 231 -8.33 -2.44 -0.76
N PRO A 232 -8.60 -3.64 -0.20
CA PRO A 232 -8.26 -3.98 1.17
C PRO A 232 -6.81 -4.51 1.32
N HIS A 233 -6.05 -4.65 0.21
CA HIS A 233 -4.82 -5.45 0.18
C HIS A 233 -3.59 -4.68 0.63
N LEU A 234 -3.46 -3.43 0.22
CA LEU A 234 -2.32 -2.59 0.58
C LEU A 234 -2.59 -1.10 0.39
N ALA A 235 -1.79 -0.28 1.06
CA ALA A 235 -1.66 1.13 0.79
C ALA A 235 -0.18 1.48 0.57
N ALA A 236 0.10 2.35 -0.39
CA ALA A 236 1.44 2.78 -0.75
C ALA A 236 1.55 4.31 -0.70
N VAL A 237 2.47 4.83 0.11
CA VAL A 237 2.81 6.26 0.18
C VAL A 237 4.05 6.51 -0.65
N TYR A 238 3.98 7.44 -1.59
CA TYR A 238 5.09 7.76 -2.48
C TYR A 238 6.01 8.83 -1.88
N LEU A 239 7.31 8.53 -1.81
CA LEU A 239 8.35 9.41 -1.28
C LEU A 239 9.25 10.04 -2.36
N GLY A 240 8.91 9.89 -3.63
CA GLY A 240 9.70 10.41 -4.76
C GLY A 240 10.71 9.42 -5.35
N ARG A 241 11.32 8.54 -4.56
CA ARG A 241 12.23 7.47 -5.01
C ARG A 241 11.89 6.10 -4.45
N GLN A 242 10.96 6.06 -3.52
CA GLN A 242 10.55 4.83 -2.82
C GLN A 242 9.08 4.91 -2.48
N TYR A 243 8.47 3.75 -2.29
CA TYR A 243 7.17 3.60 -1.66
C TYR A 243 7.32 3.06 -0.25
N ILE A 244 6.58 3.65 0.70
CA ILE A 244 6.28 3.00 1.97
C ILE A 244 5.00 2.19 1.75
N VAL A 245 5.10 0.87 1.82
CA VAL A 245 3.98 -0.04 1.57
C VAL A 245 3.48 -0.63 2.87
N PHE A 246 2.19 -0.49 3.12
CA PHE A 246 1.46 -1.04 4.25
C PHE A 246 0.56 -2.18 3.77
N ARG A 247 0.65 -3.35 4.43
CA ARG A 247 -0.21 -4.52 4.16
C ARG A 247 -1.04 -4.93 5.37
N ASP A 248 -0.82 -4.30 6.52
CA ASP A 248 -1.64 -4.51 7.71
C ASP A 248 -3.05 -3.94 7.48
N PRO A 249 -4.12 -4.74 7.67
CA PRO A 249 -5.49 -4.32 7.39
C PRO A 249 -5.92 -3.08 8.17
N GLY A 250 -5.47 -2.93 9.42
CA GLY A 250 -5.81 -1.77 10.25
C GLY A 250 -5.20 -0.48 9.70
N ARG A 251 -3.94 -0.53 9.23
CA ARG A 251 -3.26 0.61 8.59
C ARG A 251 -3.87 0.94 7.23
N VAL A 252 -4.17 -0.07 6.42
CA VAL A 252 -4.87 0.12 5.13
C VAL A 252 -6.23 0.78 5.35
N ALA A 253 -7.00 0.31 6.35
CA ALA A 253 -8.28 0.92 6.71
C ALA A 253 -8.13 2.37 7.17
N SER A 254 -7.13 2.68 8.02
CA SER A 254 -6.85 4.04 8.48
C SER A 254 -6.49 4.99 7.32
N ILE A 255 -5.66 4.54 6.36
CA ILE A 255 -5.32 5.34 5.18
C ILE A 255 -6.54 5.50 4.26
N SER A 256 -7.39 4.49 4.14
CA SER A 256 -8.67 4.59 3.42
C SER A 256 -9.59 5.63 4.04
N GLN A 257 -9.70 5.67 5.37
CA GLN A 257 -10.49 6.69 6.10
C GLN A 257 -9.93 8.10 5.91
N HIS A 258 -8.60 8.25 5.83
CA HIS A 258 -7.97 9.53 5.48
C HIS A 258 -8.41 9.99 4.08
N PHE A 259 -8.40 9.10 3.09
CA PHE A 259 -8.90 9.44 1.75
C PHE A 259 -10.39 9.82 1.77
N ASP A 260 -11.23 9.05 2.50
CA ASP A 260 -12.65 9.35 2.62
C ASP A 260 -12.89 10.72 3.30
N TRP A 261 -12.00 11.12 4.21
CA TRP A 261 -12.01 12.47 4.81
C TRP A 261 -11.67 13.55 3.77
N LEU A 262 -10.61 13.39 2.95
CA LEU A 262 -10.28 14.33 1.87
C LEU A 262 -11.45 14.53 0.91
N VAL A 263 -12.11 13.44 0.50
CA VAL A 263 -13.27 13.49 -0.41
C VAL A 263 -14.45 14.22 0.21
N ARG A 264 -14.68 14.07 1.53
CA ARG A 264 -15.76 14.73 2.25
C ARG A 264 -15.55 16.23 2.37
N GLU A 265 -14.29 16.64 2.55
CA GLU A 265 -13.89 18.04 2.66
C GLU A 265 -13.64 18.71 1.29
N ALA A 266 -13.73 17.96 0.18
CA ALA A 266 -13.47 18.47 -1.16
C ALA A 266 -14.58 19.44 -1.61
N PRO A 267 -14.26 20.70 -1.94
CA PRO A 267 -15.24 21.67 -2.46
C PRO A 267 -15.81 21.25 -3.82
N PHE A 268 -15.07 20.46 -4.63
CA PHE A 268 -15.57 19.91 -5.88
C PHE A 268 -15.58 18.39 -5.81
N GLY A 269 -16.78 17.85 -5.57
CA GLY A 269 -17.03 16.41 -5.62
C GLY A 269 -17.17 15.91 -7.07
N ALA A 270 -17.30 14.59 -7.23
CA ALA A 270 -17.23 13.90 -8.54
C ALA A 270 -18.20 14.41 -9.61
N ARG A 271 -19.30 15.06 -9.25
CA ARG A 271 -20.23 15.69 -10.23
C ARG A 271 -19.89 17.13 -10.51
N ALA A 272 -19.52 17.89 -9.48
CA ALA A 272 -19.22 19.31 -9.61
C ALA A 272 -17.86 19.58 -10.24
N VAL A 273 -16.93 18.63 -10.20
CA VAL A 273 -15.58 18.77 -10.78
C VAL A 273 -15.60 19.03 -12.28
N ILE A 274 -16.58 18.45 -13.00
CA ILE A 274 -16.67 18.60 -14.47
C ILE A 274 -16.90 20.06 -14.86
N GLU A 275 -17.84 20.74 -14.22
CA GLU A 275 -18.13 22.16 -14.46
C GLU A 275 -16.92 23.05 -14.13
N HIS A 276 -16.24 22.77 -13.01
CA HIS A 276 -15.02 23.49 -12.64
C HIS A 276 -13.90 23.31 -13.68
N LEU A 277 -13.66 22.07 -14.16
CA LEU A 277 -12.67 21.80 -15.21
C LEU A 277 -13.03 22.49 -16.53
N GLN A 278 -14.32 22.55 -16.90
CA GLN A 278 -14.80 23.26 -18.08
C GLN A 278 -14.54 24.78 -17.97
N GLY A 279 -14.76 25.35 -16.79
CA GLY A 279 -14.41 26.75 -16.52
C GLY A 279 -12.94 27.05 -16.76
N LEU A 280 -12.05 26.26 -16.14
CA LEU A 280 -10.60 26.38 -16.34
C LEU A 280 -10.15 26.14 -17.79
N ARG A 281 -10.82 25.23 -18.49
CA ARG A 281 -10.54 24.98 -19.90
C ARG A 281 -10.92 26.18 -20.78
N ALA A 282 -12.04 26.82 -20.48
CA ALA A 282 -12.49 28.03 -21.21
C ALA A 282 -11.50 29.20 -21.06
N GLU A 283 -10.83 29.33 -19.92
CA GLU A 283 -9.79 30.35 -19.68
C GLU A 283 -8.53 30.14 -20.56
N LEU A 284 -8.33 28.95 -21.09
CA LEU A 284 -7.23 28.65 -22.01
C LEU A 284 -7.51 29.12 -23.46
N GLY A 285 -8.67 29.54 -23.76
CA GLY A 285 -9.10 30.02 -25.09
C GLY A 285 -9.45 28.91 -26.04
#